data_ceffde9b59524bd77a7295a9ddc3fc13
#
_entry.id   ceffde9b59524bd77a7295a9ddc3fc13
#
_cell.length_a   1.000
_cell.length_b   1.000
_cell.length_c   1.000
_cell.angle_alpha   90.00
_cell.angle_beta   90.00
_cell.angle_gamma   90.00
#
_symmetry.space_group_name_H-M   'P 1'
#
loop_
_entity.id
_entity.type
_entity.pdbx_description
1 polymer ?
#
loop_
_entity_poly.entity_id
_entity_poly.type
_entity_poly.pdbx_seq_one_letter_code
_entity_poly.pdbx_strand_id
1 'polypeptide(L)'
;MTRKHWDWLGGMSEEGYGTFSQEPQEIGNKTWLGGGQIMVNKNTWYAHLHKGKLYGRGYYIARQEVVDGHYYSACYWMENRWQERIHDLEWLVDRFAPCPTWPENWRELQYERLTREVQPA
;
A
#
# COMPACT_ATOMS: atom_id res chain seq x y z
N MET A 1 2.85 14.62 7.97
CA MET A 1 1.48 14.22 8.35
C MET A 1 1.20 14.69 9.77
N THR A 2 -0.02 15.17 10.07
CA THR A 2 -0.41 15.55 11.42
C THR A 2 -0.87 14.34 12.25
N ARG A 3 -0.83 14.45 13.59
CA ARG A 3 -1.37 13.38 14.46
C ARG A 3 -2.85 13.13 14.17
N LYS A 4 -3.65 14.19 13.99
CA LYS A 4 -5.07 14.09 13.64
C LYS A 4 -5.30 13.27 12.37
N HIS A 5 -4.46 13.46 11.35
CA HIS A 5 -4.58 12.69 10.10
C HIS A 5 -4.21 11.23 10.31
N TRP A 6 -3.16 10.96 11.08
CA TRP A 6 -2.78 9.60 11.46
C TRP A 6 -3.90 8.84 12.17
N ASP A 7 -4.52 9.50 13.16
CA ASP A 7 -5.63 8.90 13.90
C ASP A 7 -6.85 8.66 13.01
N TRP A 8 -7.11 9.58 12.06
CA TRP A 8 -8.18 9.42 11.07
C TRP A 8 -7.93 8.25 10.11
N LEU A 9 -6.68 7.97 9.73
CA LEU A 9 -6.31 6.81 8.91
C LEU A 9 -6.45 5.47 9.68
N GLY A 10 -6.65 5.51 11.00
CA GLY A 10 -6.61 4.33 11.85
C GLY A 10 -5.20 3.76 12.05
N GLY A 11 -4.17 4.61 11.83
CA GLY A 11 -2.77 4.17 11.89
C GLY A 11 -2.39 3.18 10.77
N MET A 12 -1.43 2.31 11.06
CA MET A 12 -1.05 1.18 10.19
C MET A 12 -1.58 -0.13 10.77
N SER A 13 -1.94 -1.06 9.90
CA SER A 13 -2.34 -2.40 10.28
C SER A 13 -1.13 -3.30 10.42
N GLU A 14 -1.05 -4.05 11.50
CA GLU A 14 -0.03 -5.10 11.68
C GLU A 14 -0.52 -6.43 11.08
N GLU A 15 -1.84 -6.64 11.04
CA GLU A 15 -2.43 -7.87 10.56
C GLU A 15 -2.26 -8.03 9.04
N GLY A 16 -1.65 -9.15 8.64
CA GLY A 16 -1.44 -9.53 7.25
C GLY A 16 -0.28 -8.84 6.55
N TYR A 17 0.10 -7.63 6.96
CA TYR A 17 1.21 -6.90 6.33
C TYR A 17 2.60 -7.38 6.76
N GLY A 18 2.70 -8.07 7.90
CA GLY A 18 3.98 -8.39 8.51
C GLY A 18 4.66 -7.17 9.13
N THR A 19 5.96 -7.25 9.32
CA THR A 19 6.72 -6.27 10.11
C THR A 19 7.43 -5.20 9.28
N PHE A 20 7.40 -5.26 7.95
CA PHE A 20 8.23 -4.38 7.13
C PHE A 20 7.75 -4.21 5.69
N SER A 21 7.99 -3.03 5.16
CA SER A 21 8.03 -2.63 3.74
C SER A 21 6.72 -2.18 3.08
N GLN A 22 5.59 -2.19 3.75
CA GLN A 22 4.30 -1.77 3.16
C GLN A 22 3.75 -0.45 3.73
N GLU A 23 4.43 0.16 4.67
CA GLU A 23 3.98 1.38 5.35
C GLU A 23 3.66 2.54 4.40
N PRO A 24 4.53 2.85 3.40
CA PRO A 24 4.25 3.95 2.48
C PRO A 24 3.03 3.67 1.61
N GLN A 25 2.84 2.42 1.18
CA GLN A 25 1.71 2.01 0.35
C GLN A 25 0.40 2.10 1.15
N GLU A 26 0.39 1.59 2.37
CA GLU A 26 -0.79 1.62 3.22
C GLU A 26 -1.22 3.06 3.54
N ILE A 27 -0.29 3.89 4.04
CA ILE A 27 -0.57 5.29 4.36
C ILE A 27 -0.99 6.06 3.10
N GLY A 28 -0.32 5.80 1.98
CA GLY A 28 -0.61 6.42 0.70
C GLY A 28 -2.00 6.09 0.20
N ASN A 29 -2.34 4.82 0.15
CA ASN A 29 -3.65 4.35 -0.30
C ASN A 29 -4.77 4.84 0.61
N LYS A 30 -4.65 4.69 1.94
CA LYS A 30 -5.62 5.22 2.89
C LYS A 30 -5.84 6.71 2.71
N THR A 31 -4.77 7.50 2.53
CA THR A 31 -4.87 8.94 2.32
C THR A 31 -5.65 9.26 1.04
N TRP A 32 -5.29 8.66 -0.10
CA TRP A 32 -5.94 8.95 -1.37
C TRP A 32 -7.36 8.40 -1.44
N LEU A 33 -7.55 7.13 -1.06
CA LEU A 33 -8.85 6.48 -1.13
C LEU A 33 -9.86 7.06 -0.12
N GLY A 34 -9.37 7.62 0.99
CA GLY A 34 -10.18 8.38 1.94
C GLY A 34 -10.44 9.84 1.54
N GLY A 35 -10.06 10.27 0.33
CA GLY A 35 -10.30 11.62 -0.17
C GLY A 35 -9.29 12.68 0.25
N GLY A 36 -8.19 12.27 0.85
CA GLY A 36 -7.07 13.15 1.16
C GLY A 36 -6.12 13.35 -0.02
N GLN A 37 -4.99 13.99 0.24
CA GLN A 37 -3.97 14.27 -0.76
C GLN A 37 -2.58 14.09 -0.17
N ILE A 38 -1.65 13.60 -1.02
CA ILE A 38 -0.23 13.56 -0.70
C ILE A 38 0.47 14.60 -1.55
N MET A 39 1.22 15.48 -0.90
CA MET A 39 1.92 16.58 -1.53
C MET A 39 3.42 16.42 -1.38
N VAL A 40 4.15 16.73 -2.45
CA VAL A 40 5.62 16.82 -2.41
C VAL A 40 6.02 18.27 -2.16
N ASN A 41 6.72 18.51 -1.05
CA ASN A 41 7.33 19.81 -0.80
C ASN A 41 8.70 19.88 -1.48
N LYS A 42 8.80 20.60 -2.59
CA LYS A 42 10.05 20.75 -3.36
C LYS A 42 11.06 21.73 -2.73
N ASN A 43 10.65 22.45 -1.69
CA ASN A 43 11.48 23.42 -1.00
C ASN A 43 12.17 22.84 0.25
N THR A 44 12.15 21.54 0.39
CA THR A 44 12.80 20.85 1.51
C THR A 44 13.50 19.60 1.03
N TRP A 45 14.35 19.06 1.89
CA TRP A 45 15.05 17.80 1.67
C TRP A 45 15.12 16.99 2.96
N TYR A 46 15.37 15.71 2.85
CA TYR A 46 15.72 14.87 3.96
C TYR A 46 16.87 13.93 3.56
N ALA A 47 17.63 13.46 4.54
CA ALA A 47 18.67 12.47 4.33
C ALA A 47 18.28 11.17 5.04
N HIS A 48 18.39 10.06 4.31
CA HIS A 48 18.14 8.72 4.85
C HIS A 48 19.45 7.92 4.91
N LEU A 49 19.88 7.57 6.12
CA LEU A 49 21.04 6.73 6.33
C LEU A 49 20.68 5.26 6.08
N HIS A 50 21.03 4.78 4.89
CA HIS A 50 20.92 3.36 4.59
C HIS A 50 22.01 2.57 5.32
N LYS A 51 21.63 1.77 6.30
CA LYS A 51 22.58 1.02 7.12
C LYS A 51 23.40 -0.01 6.32
N GLY A 52 22.85 -0.62 5.28
CA GLY A 52 23.57 -1.51 4.35
C GLY A 52 24.44 -2.55 5.05
N LYS A 53 25.52 -2.96 4.35
CA LYS A 53 26.46 -3.97 4.87
C LYS A 53 27.35 -3.45 5.99
N LEU A 54 27.63 -2.11 6.00
CA LEU A 54 28.58 -1.50 6.92
C LEU A 54 28.05 -1.38 8.36
N TYR A 55 26.77 -1.08 8.49
CA TYR A 55 26.12 -0.86 9.80
C TYR A 55 25.14 -1.97 10.18
N GLY A 56 24.83 -2.88 9.24
CA GLY A 56 23.89 -3.97 9.45
C GLY A 56 22.47 -3.49 9.76
N ARG A 57 21.56 -4.44 9.83
CA ARG A 57 20.24 -4.23 10.46
C ARG A 57 20.29 -4.85 11.84
N GLY A 58 19.73 -4.19 12.84
CA GLY A 58 19.63 -4.72 14.19
C GLY A 58 18.61 -5.88 14.34
N TYR A 59 17.95 -6.25 13.26
CA TYR A 59 16.93 -7.30 13.21
C TYR A 59 16.96 -8.01 11.86
N TYR A 60 16.53 -9.26 11.88
CA TYR A 60 16.39 -10.10 10.69
C TYR A 60 14.95 -10.02 10.17
N ILE A 61 14.80 -9.90 8.87
CA ILE A 61 13.53 -10.01 8.18
C ILE A 61 13.66 -11.16 7.18
N ALA A 62 12.82 -12.18 7.32
CA ALA A 62 12.78 -13.27 6.38
C ALA A 62 12.27 -12.77 5.01
N ARG A 63 12.93 -13.23 3.93
CA ARG A 63 12.50 -12.88 2.57
C ARG A 63 11.04 -13.27 2.32
N GLN A 64 10.62 -14.40 2.85
CA GLN A 64 9.25 -14.90 2.70
C GLN A 64 8.25 -13.96 3.34
N GLU A 65 8.53 -13.45 4.54
CA GLU A 65 7.67 -12.46 5.21
C GLU A 65 7.44 -11.20 4.36
N VAL A 66 8.49 -10.70 3.69
CA VAL A 66 8.36 -9.57 2.77
C VAL A 66 7.48 -9.91 1.57
N VAL A 67 7.65 -11.10 0.99
CA VAL A 67 6.84 -11.59 -0.14
C VAL A 67 5.37 -11.72 0.27
N ASP A 68 5.11 -12.32 1.42
CA ASP A 68 3.76 -12.52 1.93
C ASP A 68 3.07 -11.18 2.23
N GLY A 69 3.78 -10.24 2.84
CA GLY A 69 3.27 -8.88 3.09
C GLY A 69 2.95 -8.12 1.80
N HIS A 70 3.79 -8.24 0.76
CA HIS A 70 3.51 -7.65 -0.55
C HIS A 70 2.28 -8.28 -1.21
N TYR A 71 2.17 -9.60 -1.15
CA TYR A 71 1.01 -10.32 -1.69
C TYR A 71 -0.28 -9.93 -0.96
N TYR A 72 -0.24 -9.92 0.38
CA TYR A 72 -1.37 -9.47 1.20
C TYR A 72 -1.80 -8.04 0.84
N SER A 73 -0.84 -7.11 0.76
CA SER A 73 -1.09 -5.71 0.40
C SER A 73 -1.76 -5.59 -0.97
N ALA A 74 -1.25 -6.32 -1.97
CA ALA A 74 -1.84 -6.32 -3.31
C ALA A 74 -3.30 -6.81 -3.28
N CYS A 75 -3.57 -7.92 -2.58
CA CYS A 75 -4.93 -8.44 -2.42
C CYS A 75 -5.84 -7.43 -1.72
N TYR A 76 -5.39 -6.89 -0.60
CA TYR A 76 -6.15 -5.97 0.23
C TYR A 76 -6.66 -4.76 -0.54
N TRP A 77 -5.77 -4.14 -1.36
CA TRP A 77 -6.12 -2.97 -2.14
C TRP A 77 -6.89 -3.31 -3.41
N MET A 78 -6.52 -4.35 -4.14
CA MET A 78 -7.24 -4.77 -5.35
C MET A 78 -8.68 -5.18 -5.04
N GLU A 79 -8.94 -5.71 -3.87
CA GLU A 79 -10.27 -6.13 -3.42
C GLU A 79 -11.03 -5.03 -2.65
N ASN A 80 -10.47 -3.82 -2.59
CA ASN A 80 -11.10 -2.69 -1.93
C ASN A 80 -11.51 -2.98 -0.47
N ARG A 81 -10.68 -3.71 0.29
CA ARG A 81 -11.03 -4.20 1.64
C ARG A 81 -11.10 -3.12 2.71
N TRP A 82 -10.43 -1.96 2.54
CA TRP A 82 -10.50 -0.87 3.50
C TRP A 82 -11.89 -0.21 3.48
N GLN A 83 -12.62 -0.30 4.60
CA GLN A 83 -14.04 0.07 4.65
C GLN A 83 -14.28 1.59 4.71
N GLU A 84 -13.34 2.36 5.24
CA GLU A 84 -13.44 3.83 5.38
C GLU A 84 -13.13 4.58 4.07
N ARG A 85 -12.87 3.86 2.98
CA ARG A 85 -12.62 4.47 1.68
C ARG A 85 -13.87 5.16 1.13
N ILE A 86 -13.68 6.26 0.43
CA ILE A 86 -14.70 6.94 -0.38
C ILE A 86 -14.44 6.76 -1.89
N HIS A 87 -13.25 6.26 -2.25
CA HIS A 87 -12.88 5.91 -3.61
C HIS A 87 -12.35 4.48 -3.64
N ASP A 88 -12.59 3.78 -4.72
CA ASP A 88 -12.02 2.46 -4.98
C ASP A 88 -10.63 2.57 -5.62
N LEU A 89 -9.88 1.47 -5.63
CA LEU A 89 -8.53 1.45 -6.19
C LEU A 89 -8.51 1.86 -7.67
N GLU A 90 -9.55 1.50 -8.44
CA GLU A 90 -9.69 1.88 -9.85
C GLU A 90 -9.65 3.39 -10.04
N TRP A 91 -10.35 4.13 -9.19
CA TRP A 91 -10.31 5.59 -9.21
C TRP A 91 -8.89 6.13 -9.00
N LEU A 92 -8.13 5.53 -8.07
CA LEU A 92 -6.76 5.94 -7.79
C LEU A 92 -5.83 5.65 -8.97
N VAL A 93 -5.95 4.47 -9.56
CA VAL A 93 -5.15 4.08 -10.73
C VAL A 93 -5.46 4.99 -11.92
N ASP A 94 -6.73 5.26 -12.21
CA ASP A 94 -7.13 6.14 -13.30
C ASP A 94 -6.63 7.57 -13.12
N ARG A 95 -6.60 8.06 -11.88
CA ARG A 95 -6.09 9.39 -11.55
C ARG A 95 -4.62 9.57 -11.90
N PHE A 96 -3.81 8.51 -11.80
CA PHE A 96 -2.37 8.53 -12.01
C PHE A 96 -1.93 7.76 -13.26
N ALA A 97 -2.87 7.31 -14.08
CA ALA A 97 -2.57 6.60 -15.33
C ALA A 97 -1.79 7.47 -16.31
N PRO A 98 -0.88 6.89 -17.10
CA PRO A 98 -0.50 5.49 -17.07
C PRO A 98 0.42 5.17 -15.89
N CYS A 99 0.21 4.03 -15.23
CA CYS A 99 1.07 3.52 -14.17
C CYS A 99 2.17 2.63 -14.79
N PRO A 100 3.43 3.09 -14.91
CA PRO A 100 4.42 2.47 -15.78
C PRO A 100 4.75 1.00 -15.48
N THR A 101 4.48 0.56 -14.26
CA THR A 101 4.78 -0.81 -13.80
C THR A 101 3.55 -1.72 -13.74
N TRP A 102 2.40 -1.20 -14.10
CA TRP A 102 1.16 -1.96 -14.08
C TRP A 102 0.87 -2.57 -15.44
N PRO A 103 0.34 -3.81 -15.52
CA PRO A 103 -0.08 -4.40 -16.78
C PRO A 103 -1.30 -3.66 -17.33
N GLU A 104 -1.39 -3.58 -18.66
CA GLU A 104 -2.51 -2.90 -19.32
C GLU A 104 -3.87 -3.51 -18.96
N ASN A 105 -3.89 -4.83 -18.77
CA ASN A 105 -5.08 -5.59 -18.41
C ASN A 105 -5.31 -5.72 -16.88
N TRP A 106 -4.80 -4.81 -16.09
CA TRP A 106 -4.90 -4.90 -14.62
C TRP A 106 -6.36 -4.99 -14.10
N ARG A 107 -7.33 -4.37 -14.81
CA ARG A 107 -8.76 -4.47 -14.45
C ARG A 107 -9.32 -5.88 -14.63
N GLU A 108 -8.92 -6.57 -15.68
CA GLU A 108 -9.30 -7.96 -15.91
C GLU A 108 -8.74 -8.86 -14.80
N LEU A 109 -7.47 -8.65 -14.45
CA LEU A 109 -6.81 -9.37 -13.36
C LEU A 109 -7.47 -9.11 -12.00
N GLN A 110 -7.90 -7.87 -11.75
CA GLN A 110 -8.65 -7.52 -10.55
C GLN A 110 -10.01 -8.20 -10.54
N TYR A 111 -10.75 -8.14 -11.63
CA TYR A 111 -12.06 -8.78 -11.75
C TYR A 111 -11.99 -10.29 -11.57
N GLU A 112 -11.04 -10.95 -12.21
CA GLU A 112 -10.80 -12.39 -12.02
C GLU A 112 -10.55 -12.75 -10.56
N ARG A 113 -9.81 -11.89 -9.83
CA ARG A 113 -9.52 -12.12 -8.43
C ARG A 113 -10.77 -12.00 -7.57
N LEU A 114 -11.53 -10.92 -7.75
CA LEU A 114 -12.77 -10.69 -7.01
C LEU A 114 -13.81 -11.80 -7.23
N THR A 115 -13.82 -12.42 -8.42
CA THR A 115 -14.76 -13.47 -8.76
C THR A 115 -14.34 -14.87 -8.29
N ARG A 116 -13.02 -15.12 -8.16
CA ARG A 116 -12.52 -16.42 -7.65
C ARG A 116 -12.82 -16.66 -6.17
N GLU A 117 -12.90 -15.62 -5.35
CA GLU A 117 -13.20 -15.75 -3.91
C GLU A 117 -14.68 -16.09 -3.63
N VAL A 118 -15.55 -16.01 -4.63
CA VAL A 118 -17.00 -16.32 -4.49
C VAL A 118 -17.31 -17.79 -4.71
N GLN A 119 -16.33 -18.62 -5.07
CA GLN A 119 -16.55 -20.08 -5.19
C GLN A 119 -16.21 -20.75 -3.85
N PRO A 120 -17.21 -21.18 -3.06
CA PRO A 120 -16.93 -22.00 -1.88
C PRO A 120 -16.33 -23.33 -2.32
N ALA A 121 -15.27 -23.72 -1.61
CA ALA A 121 -14.62 -25.00 -1.78
C ALA A 121 -15.58 -26.18 -1.45
#